data_b3570cf5e49f0f2f8a8789f82f69b455
#
_entry.id   b3570cf5e49f0f2f8a8789f82f69b455
#
_cell.length_a   1.000
_cell.length_b   1.000
_cell.length_c   1.000
_cell.angle_alpha   90.00
_cell.angle_beta   90.00
_cell.angle_gamma   90.00
#
_symmetry.space_group_name_H-M   'P 1'
#
loop_
_entity.id
_entity.type
_entity.pdbx_description
1 polymer ?
#
loop_
_entity_poly.entity_id
_entity_poly.type
_entity_poly.pdbx_seq_one_letter_code
_entity_poly.pdbx_strand_id
1 'polypeptide(L)'
;IILDMDSSESPVYGEQEGAAYNGHFQSVCYHPLFLFNHFGDCEGALLRSGNVHSADRWQEVLAPAVERYQRKGVRLLFRGDAAFAKPEVYEYLEPRVIGYAIRLPANDILEQEIKHLLKRPEGELPEKPVIRYHDFQYQAKSWDHPRRVVAKVEWHRGQLFPRVGFIVTNLSAKPEGVVHFYNGRGTAEQWIKEGKYALNWTRLSCHRLVANQVRLQLFVLAYNLGNFLRRLGLPKAIKDWSLRSLQVKLIKMGGRIVRHARQIVFQLAEVAVPRELFAAILERISRLRLAPG
;
A
#
# COMPACT_ATOMS: atom_id res chain seq x y z
N ILE A 1 5.61 -11.06 -7.88
CA ILE A 1 4.87 -9.83 -7.51
C ILE A 1 4.61 -9.87 -6.02
N ILE A 2 4.79 -8.74 -5.32
CA ILE A 2 4.39 -8.56 -3.91
C ILE A 2 3.09 -7.75 -3.92
N LEU A 3 2.11 -8.22 -3.18
CA LEU A 3 0.81 -7.57 -3.01
C LEU A 3 0.68 -7.05 -1.58
N ASP A 4 0.43 -5.75 -1.43
CA ASP A 4 0.20 -5.08 -0.17
C ASP A 4 -1.25 -4.67 -0.06
N MET A 5 -1.94 -5.14 0.97
CA MET A 5 -3.33 -4.78 1.23
C MET A 5 -3.41 -3.88 2.46
N ASP A 6 -4.14 -2.80 2.33
CA ASP A 6 -4.35 -1.84 3.42
C ASP A 6 -5.68 -1.10 3.24
N SER A 7 -6.24 -0.63 4.33
CA SER A 7 -7.47 0.16 4.35
C SER A 7 -7.19 1.59 4.76
N SER A 8 -8.14 2.47 4.47
CA SER A 8 -8.00 3.87 4.83
C SER A 8 -9.37 4.50 5.09
N GLU A 9 -9.38 5.64 5.74
CA GLU A 9 -10.59 6.45 5.86
C GLU A 9 -10.80 7.34 4.64
N SER A 10 -12.07 7.62 4.34
CA SER A 10 -12.52 8.70 3.45
C SER A 10 -13.63 9.48 4.18
N PRO A 11 -13.31 10.61 4.83
CA PRO A 11 -14.28 11.38 5.61
C PRO A 11 -15.48 11.82 4.77
N VAL A 12 -16.66 11.79 5.37
CA VAL A 12 -17.92 12.20 4.76
C VAL A 12 -18.50 13.34 5.58
N TYR A 13 -19.00 14.36 4.89
CA TYR A 13 -19.52 15.60 5.50
C TYR A 13 -21.02 15.82 5.27
N GLY A 14 -21.72 14.78 4.86
CA GLY A 14 -23.15 14.84 4.61
C GLY A 14 -23.83 13.48 4.75
N GLU A 15 -25.11 13.42 4.46
CA GLU A 15 -25.90 12.18 4.49
C GLU A 15 -25.70 11.41 3.19
N GLN A 16 -24.73 10.52 3.20
CA GLN A 16 -24.40 9.67 2.06
C GLN A 16 -24.65 8.21 2.40
N GLU A 17 -25.21 7.48 1.45
CA GLU A 17 -25.46 6.05 1.58
C GLU A 17 -24.20 5.29 1.97
N GLY A 18 -24.24 4.49 3.03
CA GLY A 18 -23.12 3.70 3.53
C GLY A 18 -22.09 4.49 4.35
N ALA A 19 -22.24 5.80 4.53
CA ALA A 19 -21.45 6.55 5.50
C ALA A 19 -21.82 6.13 6.92
N ALA A 20 -20.82 5.86 7.76
CA ALA A 20 -21.01 5.46 9.13
C ALA A 20 -19.89 5.95 10.04
N TYR A 21 -20.18 6.13 11.32
CA TYR A 21 -19.15 6.47 12.29
C TYR A 21 -18.16 5.31 12.49
N ASN A 22 -16.88 5.63 12.45
CA ASN A 22 -15.80 4.70 12.72
C ASN A 22 -15.06 5.14 13.99
N GLY A 23 -15.09 4.31 15.03
CA GLY A 23 -14.47 4.62 16.33
C GLY A 23 -12.95 4.72 16.28
N HIS A 24 -12.28 4.01 15.35
CA HIS A 24 -10.83 4.08 15.19
C HIS A 24 -10.40 5.43 14.60
N PHE A 25 -11.13 5.93 13.61
CA PHE A 25 -10.85 7.22 12.95
C PHE A 25 -11.57 8.40 13.64
N GLN A 26 -12.48 8.12 14.57
CA GLN A 26 -13.30 9.12 15.26
C GLN A 26 -14.05 10.07 14.29
N SER A 27 -14.52 9.53 13.19
CA SER A 27 -15.16 10.30 12.12
C SER A 27 -16.28 9.50 11.44
N VAL A 28 -17.26 10.22 10.86
CA VAL A 28 -18.20 9.63 9.90
C VAL A 28 -17.48 9.54 8.56
N CYS A 29 -17.35 8.33 8.03
CA CYS A 29 -16.53 8.09 6.86
C CYS A 29 -17.02 6.89 6.04
N TYR A 30 -16.41 6.71 4.88
CA TYR A 30 -16.24 5.42 4.23
C TYR A 30 -14.91 4.79 4.65
N HIS A 31 -14.81 3.47 4.52
CA HIS A 31 -13.61 2.71 4.86
C HIS A 31 -13.13 1.89 3.64
N PRO A 32 -12.59 2.56 2.60
CA PRO A 32 -12.12 1.87 1.40
C PRO A 32 -10.95 0.94 1.71
N LEU A 33 -10.91 -0.19 0.99
CA LEU A 33 -9.84 -1.17 0.99
C LEU A 33 -9.08 -1.06 -0.33
N PHE A 34 -7.74 -1.10 -0.25
CA PHE A 34 -6.85 -1.01 -1.40
C PHE A 34 -5.91 -2.20 -1.46
N LEU A 35 -5.55 -2.60 -2.68
CA LEU A 35 -4.51 -3.57 -2.96
C LEU A 35 -3.49 -2.94 -3.91
N PHE A 36 -2.22 -2.94 -3.53
CA PHE A 36 -1.13 -2.43 -4.35
C PHE A 36 -0.15 -3.54 -4.69
N ASN A 37 0.51 -3.43 -5.85
CA ASN A 37 1.68 -4.22 -6.13
C ASN A 37 2.96 -3.48 -5.69
N HIS A 38 4.11 -4.16 -5.68
CA HIS A 38 5.39 -3.56 -5.25
C HIS A 38 5.93 -2.45 -6.18
N PHE A 39 5.30 -2.21 -7.32
CA PHE A 39 5.57 -1.05 -8.18
C PHE A 39 4.76 0.17 -7.79
N GLY A 40 3.84 0.02 -6.83
CA GLY A 40 2.91 1.06 -6.39
C GLY A 40 1.65 1.17 -7.25
N ASP A 41 1.42 0.25 -8.20
CA ASP A 41 0.17 0.25 -8.96
C ASP A 41 -0.96 -0.27 -8.08
N CYS A 42 -2.10 0.41 -8.08
CA CYS A 42 -3.29 -0.02 -7.38
C CYS A 42 -4.00 -1.11 -8.19
N GLU A 43 -3.92 -2.34 -7.73
CA GLU A 43 -4.47 -3.55 -8.37
C GLU A 43 -5.99 -3.70 -8.16
N GLY A 44 -6.50 -3.09 -7.09
CA GLY A 44 -7.91 -3.10 -6.75
C GLY A 44 -8.24 -2.14 -5.63
N ALA A 45 -9.47 -1.62 -5.65
CA ALA A 45 -10.02 -0.80 -4.59
C ALA A 45 -11.51 -1.09 -4.42
N LEU A 46 -11.97 -1.16 -3.16
CA LEU A 46 -13.35 -1.40 -2.81
C LEU A 46 -13.82 -0.37 -1.81
N LEU A 47 -14.87 0.37 -2.15
CA LEU A 47 -15.53 1.27 -1.21
C LEU A 47 -16.43 0.46 -0.28
N ARG A 48 -16.32 0.72 1.02
CA ARG A 48 -17.10 0.03 2.05
C ARG A 48 -17.69 1.03 3.03
N SER A 49 -18.69 0.60 3.77
CA SER A 49 -19.24 1.42 4.88
C SER A 49 -18.15 1.74 5.91
N GLY A 50 -18.28 2.88 6.56
CA GLY A 50 -17.30 3.37 7.54
C GLY A 50 -17.09 2.46 8.75
N ASN A 51 -18.13 1.75 9.18
CA ASN A 51 -18.14 0.93 10.41
C ASN A 51 -17.72 -0.53 10.21
N VAL A 52 -17.17 -0.89 9.05
CA VAL A 52 -16.72 -2.27 8.80
C VAL A 52 -15.28 -2.48 9.31
N HIS A 53 -14.94 -3.73 9.60
CA HIS A 53 -13.57 -4.11 9.96
C HIS A 53 -12.61 -3.90 8.77
N SER A 54 -11.32 -3.58 9.06
CA SER A 54 -10.32 -3.30 8.01
C SER A 54 -10.18 -4.42 6.98
N ALA A 55 -10.29 -5.69 7.39
CA ALA A 55 -10.24 -6.84 6.49
C ALA A 55 -11.62 -7.30 5.99
N ASP A 56 -12.70 -6.55 6.21
CA ASP A 56 -13.99 -6.96 5.64
C ASP A 56 -13.94 -7.00 4.11
N ARG A 57 -14.55 -8.03 3.50
CA ARG A 57 -14.58 -8.24 2.04
C ARG A 57 -13.20 -8.22 1.35
N TRP A 58 -12.14 -8.59 2.05
CA TRP A 58 -10.76 -8.59 1.54
C TRP A 58 -10.62 -9.47 0.28
N GLN A 59 -11.35 -10.58 0.22
CA GLN A 59 -11.26 -11.54 -0.88
C GLN A 59 -11.74 -10.94 -2.20
N GLU A 60 -12.75 -10.06 -2.19
CA GLU A 60 -13.25 -9.39 -3.39
C GLU A 60 -12.20 -8.51 -4.07
N VAL A 61 -11.24 -8.01 -3.29
CA VAL A 61 -10.15 -7.18 -3.80
C VAL A 61 -8.93 -8.02 -4.18
N LEU A 62 -8.62 -9.05 -3.38
CA LEU A 62 -7.44 -9.89 -3.57
C LEU A 62 -7.60 -10.92 -4.68
N ALA A 63 -8.74 -11.62 -4.73
CA ALA A 63 -8.92 -12.75 -5.62
C ALA A 63 -8.75 -12.40 -7.11
N PRO A 64 -9.31 -11.30 -7.65
CA PRO A 64 -9.12 -10.95 -9.06
C PRO A 64 -7.66 -10.68 -9.44
N ALA A 65 -6.88 -10.09 -8.53
CA ALA A 65 -5.46 -9.85 -8.73
C ALA A 65 -4.67 -11.17 -8.71
N VAL A 66 -4.93 -12.02 -7.72
CA VAL A 66 -4.31 -13.35 -7.61
C VAL A 66 -4.54 -14.18 -8.86
N GLU A 67 -5.79 -14.31 -9.30
CA GLU A 67 -6.14 -15.06 -10.51
C GLU A 67 -5.44 -14.53 -11.76
N ARG A 68 -5.37 -13.21 -11.94
CA ARG A 68 -4.71 -12.56 -13.07
C ARG A 68 -3.23 -12.91 -13.12
N TYR A 69 -2.53 -12.88 -11.99
CA TYR A 69 -1.10 -13.19 -11.92
C TYR A 69 -0.82 -14.68 -12.00
N GLN A 70 -1.64 -15.53 -11.38
CA GLN A 70 -1.48 -16.99 -11.45
C GLN A 70 -1.64 -17.52 -12.87
N ARG A 71 -2.59 -16.98 -13.66
CA ARG A 71 -2.75 -17.33 -15.09
C ARG A 71 -1.47 -17.03 -15.90
N LYS A 72 -0.64 -16.09 -15.44
CA LYS A 72 0.64 -15.73 -16.07
C LYS A 72 1.84 -16.49 -15.49
N GLY A 73 1.62 -17.43 -14.58
CA GLY A 73 2.69 -18.17 -13.90
C GLY A 73 3.58 -17.33 -12.99
N VAL A 74 3.09 -16.17 -12.53
CA VAL A 74 3.87 -15.25 -11.71
C VAL A 74 3.81 -15.66 -10.24
N ARG A 75 4.96 -15.79 -9.59
CA ARG A 75 5.05 -16.03 -8.15
C ARG A 75 4.52 -14.83 -7.38
N LEU A 76 3.62 -15.11 -6.43
CA LEU A 76 2.99 -14.10 -5.59
C LEU A 76 3.50 -14.14 -4.15
N LEU A 77 3.60 -12.96 -3.55
CA LEU A 77 3.84 -12.74 -2.15
C LEU A 77 2.80 -11.75 -1.63
N PHE A 78 2.37 -11.91 -0.39
CA PHE A 78 1.35 -11.05 0.24
C PHE A 78 1.88 -10.44 1.55
N ARG A 79 1.52 -9.17 1.81
CA ARG A 79 1.76 -8.50 3.08
C ARG A 79 0.48 -7.83 3.55
N GLY A 80 0.19 -7.95 4.84
CA GLY A 80 -0.97 -7.32 5.48
C GLY A 80 -0.65 -6.88 6.90
N ASP A 81 -1.41 -5.91 7.39
CA ASP A 81 -1.34 -5.53 8.80
C ASP A 81 -2.06 -6.54 9.69
N ALA A 82 -2.20 -6.22 10.98
CA ALA A 82 -2.82 -7.11 11.95
C ALA A 82 -4.32 -7.38 11.70
N ALA A 83 -4.98 -6.53 10.93
CA ALA A 83 -6.39 -6.75 10.57
C ALA A 83 -6.57 -7.98 9.65
N PHE A 84 -5.54 -8.32 8.88
CA PHE A 84 -5.54 -9.49 7.98
C PHE A 84 -5.01 -10.76 8.64
N ALA A 85 -4.68 -10.73 9.94
CA ALA A 85 -4.27 -11.91 10.71
C ALA A 85 -5.48 -12.80 11.03
N LYS A 86 -6.11 -13.37 10.01
CA LYS A 86 -7.32 -14.18 10.09
C LYS A 86 -7.11 -15.54 9.46
N PRO A 87 -7.69 -16.63 10.05
CA PRO A 87 -7.60 -17.98 9.47
C PRO A 87 -7.95 -18.02 7.99
N GLU A 88 -9.06 -17.38 7.61
CA GLU A 88 -9.57 -17.39 6.23
C GLU A 88 -8.57 -16.80 5.23
N VAL A 89 -7.71 -15.87 5.66
CA VAL A 89 -6.66 -15.29 4.80
C VAL A 89 -5.55 -16.32 4.58
N TYR A 90 -5.09 -17.00 5.63
CA TYR A 90 -4.05 -18.03 5.51
C TYR A 90 -4.53 -19.21 4.67
N GLU A 91 -5.73 -19.71 4.95
CA GLU A 91 -6.39 -20.80 4.23
C GLU A 91 -6.64 -20.48 2.74
N TYR A 92 -6.77 -19.20 2.40
CA TYR A 92 -6.84 -18.75 1.02
C TYR A 92 -5.46 -18.74 0.34
N LEU A 93 -4.41 -18.27 1.04
CA LEU A 93 -3.07 -18.06 0.48
C LEU A 93 -2.27 -19.36 0.35
N GLU A 94 -2.33 -20.23 1.37
CA GLU A 94 -1.50 -21.43 1.48
C GLU A 94 -1.72 -22.45 0.35
N PRO A 95 -2.95 -22.86 0.02
CA PRO A 95 -3.21 -23.79 -1.08
C PRO A 95 -2.81 -23.23 -2.46
N ARG A 96 -2.72 -21.91 -2.57
CA ARG A 96 -2.32 -21.20 -3.81
C ARG A 96 -0.82 -20.97 -3.92
N VAL A 97 -0.07 -21.52 -2.96
CA VAL A 97 1.41 -21.35 -2.87
C VAL A 97 1.84 -19.89 -2.86
N ILE A 98 1.03 -19.03 -2.23
CA ILE A 98 1.34 -17.61 -2.05
C ILE A 98 2.12 -17.46 -0.73
N GLY A 99 3.34 -16.92 -0.82
CA GLY A 99 4.12 -16.60 0.36
C GLY A 99 3.55 -15.35 1.05
N TYR A 100 3.55 -15.32 2.37
CA TYR A 100 3.01 -14.17 3.09
C TYR A 100 3.81 -13.79 4.33
N ALA A 101 3.68 -12.52 4.74
CA ALA A 101 4.08 -11.99 6.03
C ALA A 101 2.99 -11.03 6.51
N ILE A 102 2.33 -11.38 7.61
CA ILE A 102 1.19 -10.64 8.16
C ILE A 102 1.49 -10.34 9.63
N ARG A 103 1.27 -9.09 10.04
CA ARG A 103 1.40 -8.71 11.45
C ARG A 103 0.42 -9.51 12.30
N LEU A 104 0.91 -10.11 13.37
CA LEU A 104 0.08 -10.80 14.34
C LEU A 104 -0.08 -9.92 15.60
N PRO A 105 -1.29 -9.69 16.10
CA PRO A 105 -1.50 -8.99 17.36
C PRO A 105 -0.80 -9.73 18.50
N ALA A 106 -0.19 -9.00 19.43
CA ALA A 106 0.41 -9.59 20.62
C ALA A 106 -0.67 -10.19 21.53
N ASN A 107 -0.30 -11.28 22.22
CA ASN A 107 -1.08 -11.87 23.29
C ASN A 107 -0.14 -12.53 24.30
N ASP A 108 -0.66 -12.91 25.47
CA ASP A 108 0.13 -13.45 26.58
C ASP A 108 0.95 -14.70 26.19
N ILE A 109 0.40 -15.56 25.33
CA ILE A 109 1.08 -16.78 24.87
C ILE A 109 2.30 -16.42 24.01
N LEU A 110 2.12 -15.51 23.06
CA LEU A 110 3.21 -15.03 22.20
C LEU A 110 4.28 -14.29 23.00
N GLU A 111 3.91 -13.55 24.03
CA GLU A 111 4.85 -12.84 24.90
C GLU A 111 5.61 -13.82 25.79
N GLN A 112 4.99 -14.89 26.23
CA GLN A 112 5.66 -15.96 26.98
C GLN A 112 6.73 -16.68 26.15
N GLU A 113 6.48 -16.96 24.88
CA GLU A 113 7.46 -17.58 23.98
C GLU A 113 8.75 -16.77 23.86
N ILE A 114 8.67 -15.45 23.93
CA ILE A 114 9.81 -14.54 23.80
C ILE A 114 10.32 -13.99 25.14
N LYS A 115 9.83 -14.47 26.28
CA LYS A 115 10.19 -13.97 27.62
C LYS A 115 11.69 -13.84 27.83
N HIS A 116 12.47 -14.78 27.30
CA HIS A 116 13.93 -14.77 27.36
C HIS A 116 14.58 -13.60 26.62
N LEU A 117 13.90 -12.99 25.64
CA LEU A 117 14.36 -11.81 24.89
C LEU A 117 13.96 -10.49 25.55
N LEU A 118 12.96 -10.53 26.46
CA LEU A 118 12.44 -9.34 27.12
C LEU A 118 13.34 -8.88 28.29
N LYS A 119 14.39 -9.64 28.61
CA LYS A 119 15.40 -9.19 29.57
C LYS A 119 16.23 -8.07 28.93
N ARG A 120 16.25 -6.91 29.61
CA ARG A 120 17.02 -5.76 29.14
C ARG A 120 18.50 -6.13 29.03
N PRO A 121 19.18 -5.72 27.92
CA PRO A 121 20.63 -5.86 27.83
C PRO A 121 21.35 -5.11 28.97
N GLU A 122 22.43 -5.68 29.47
CA GLU A 122 23.21 -5.07 30.53
C GLU A 122 23.97 -3.84 30.02
N GLY A 123 24.13 -2.85 30.88
CA GLY A 123 24.84 -1.62 30.57
C GLY A 123 24.00 -0.56 29.84
N GLU A 124 24.68 0.44 29.33
CA GLU A 124 24.06 1.52 28.57
C GLU A 124 23.78 1.06 27.14
N LEU A 125 22.54 1.28 26.70
CA LEU A 125 22.14 0.92 25.34
C LEU A 125 22.79 1.86 24.31
N PRO A 126 23.28 1.32 23.18
CA PRO A 126 23.83 2.11 22.09
C PRO A 126 22.76 3.01 21.45
N GLU A 127 23.18 4.02 20.66
CA GLU A 127 22.26 4.88 19.92
C GLU A 127 21.38 4.10 18.95
N LYS A 128 21.97 3.10 18.27
CA LYS A 128 21.20 2.16 17.43
C LYS A 128 20.50 1.14 18.30
N PRO A 129 19.22 0.81 18.03
CA PRO A 129 18.49 -0.15 18.82
C PRO A 129 19.16 -1.53 18.78
N VAL A 130 19.17 -2.21 19.93
CA VAL A 130 19.54 -3.63 20.02
C VAL A 130 18.35 -4.46 19.58
N ILE A 131 18.49 -5.17 18.48
CA ILE A 131 17.41 -5.96 17.89
C ILE A 131 17.71 -7.45 18.09
N ARG A 132 16.71 -8.18 18.57
CA ARG A 132 16.74 -9.63 18.70
C ARG A 132 15.57 -10.23 17.95
N TYR A 133 15.79 -11.39 17.34
CA TYR A 133 14.77 -12.14 16.61
C TYR A 133 14.61 -13.52 17.20
N HIS A 134 13.41 -14.05 17.12
CA HIS A 134 13.09 -15.43 17.47
C HIS A 134 12.00 -15.93 16.55
N ASP A 135 12.08 -17.21 16.14
CA ASP A 135 11.02 -17.84 15.39
C ASP A 135 10.59 -19.15 16.04
N PHE A 136 9.30 -19.41 15.98
CA PHE A 136 8.67 -20.55 16.62
C PHE A 136 7.37 -20.92 15.91
N GLN A 137 6.85 -22.12 16.23
CA GLN A 137 5.54 -22.55 15.77
C GLN A 137 4.49 -22.14 16.79
N TYR A 138 3.44 -21.49 16.32
CA TYR A 138 2.32 -21.05 17.13
C TYR A 138 1.01 -21.48 16.51
N GLN A 139 0.06 -21.89 17.32
CA GLN A 139 -1.30 -22.21 16.90
C GLN A 139 -2.30 -21.47 17.79
N ALA A 140 -3.04 -20.53 17.21
CA ALA A 140 -4.18 -19.95 17.87
C ALA A 140 -5.35 -20.96 17.91
N LYS A 141 -6.27 -20.80 18.87
CA LYS A 141 -7.44 -21.67 18.99
C LYS A 141 -8.31 -21.75 17.75
N SER A 142 -8.32 -20.70 16.94
CA SER A 142 -9.08 -20.60 15.69
C SER A 142 -8.34 -21.15 14.45
N TRP A 143 -7.08 -21.59 14.59
CA TRP A 143 -6.28 -22.08 13.48
C TRP A 143 -6.38 -23.62 13.37
N ASP A 144 -6.45 -24.10 12.15
CA ASP A 144 -6.50 -25.53 11.81
C ASP A 144 -5.16 -26.26 12.08
N HIS A 145 -4.03 -25.53 11.94
CA HIS A 145 -2.69 -26.07 12.20
C HIS A 145 -1.74 -24.97 12.70
N PRO A 146 -0.58 -25.35 13.30
CA PRO A 146 0.40 -24.39 13.73
C PRO A 146 1.08 -23.71 12.54
N ARG A 147 1.38 -22.42 12.67
CA ARG A 147 2.06 -21.59 11.66
C ARG A 147 3.32 -20.97 12.28
N ARG A 148 4.31 -20.76 11.43
CA ARG A 148 5.54 -20.08 11.83
C ARG A 148 5.26 -18.64 12.20
N VAL A 149 5.74 -18.22 13.36
CA VAL A 149 5.71 -16.84 13.85
C VAL A 149 7.14 -16.35 14.06
N VAL A 150 7.46 -15.19 13.54
CA VAL A 150 8.71 -14.48 13.77
C VAL A 150 8.44 -13.33 14.72
N ALA A 151 9.15 -13.33 15.85
CA ALA A 151 9.15 -12.23 16.80
C ALA A 151 10.35 -11.31 16.58
N LYS A 152 10.13 -10.02 16.71
CA LYS A 152 11.17 -8.98 16.75
C LYS A 152 11.06 -8.23 18.07
N VAL A 153 12.16 -8.13 18.80
CA VAL A 153 12.28 -7.36 20.05
C VAL A 153 13.34 -6.28 19.86
N GLU A 154 12.96 -5.03 20.06
CA GLU A 154 13.84 -3.87 19.87
C GLU A 154 14.00 -3.10 21.18
N TRP A 155 15.23 -2.96 21.62
CA TRP A 155 15.60 -2.15 22.77
C TRP A 155 16.18 -0.82 22.30
N HIS A 156 15.50 0.27 22.61
CA HIS A 156 15.95 1.62 22.28
C HIS A 156 16.53 2.32 23.51
N ARG A 157 17.57 3.13 23.28
CA ARG A 157 18.13 3.99 24.32
C ARG A 157 17.04 4.93 24.88
N GLY A 158 17.00 5.06 26.22
CA GLY A 158 16.01 5.91 26.90
C GLY A 158 14.62 5.29 27.04
N GLN A 159 14.33 4.10 26.46
CA GLN A 159 13.06 3.40 26.68
C GLN A 159 13.19 2.36 27.80
N LEU A 160 12.17 2.29 28.65
CA LEU A 160 12.12 1.35 29.78
C LEU A 160 11.76 -0.07 29.32
N PHE A 161 10.89 -0.19 28.33
CA PHE A 161 10.41 -1.45 27.78
C PHE A 161 10.81 -1.61 26.30
N PRO A 162 11.01 -2.85 25.83
CA PRO A 162 11.30 -3.11 24.43
C PRO A 162 10.04 -2.93 23.58
N ARG A 163 10.24 -2.61 22.30
CA ARG A 163 9.18 -2.72 21.30
C ARG A 163 9.14 -4.14 20.77
N VAL A 164 7.96 -4.74 20.79
CA VAL A 164 7.75 -6.11 20.36
C VAL A 164 6.85 -6.16 19.13
N GLY A 165 7.15 -7.06 18.22
CA GLY A 165 6.32 -7.33 17.06
C GLY A 165 6.34 -8.77 16.65
N PHE A 166 5.18 -9.30 16.27
CA PHE A 166 5.01 -10.67 15.77
C PHE A 166 4.54 -10.65 14.34
N ILE A 167 5.06 -11.55 13.51
CA ILE A 167 4.72 -11.72 12.10
C ILE A 167 4.47 -13.21 11.87
N VAL A 168 3.26 -13.55 11.45
CA VAL A 168 2.94 -14.90 10.98
C VAL A 168 3.34 -15.02 9.50
N THR A 169 3.95 -16.15 9.13
CA THR A 169 4.53 -16.32 7.80
C THR A 169 4.65 -17.79 7.40
N ASN A 170 4.60 -18.06 6.10
CA ASN A 170 4.99 -19.35 5.50
C ASN A 170 6.32 -19.26 4.72
N LEU A 171 7.02 -18.13 4.81
CA LEU A 171 8.32 -17.95 4.14
C LEU A 171 9.42 -18.72 4.86
N SER A 172 10.33 -19.33 4.10
CA SER A 172 11.51 -20.05 4.62
C SER A 172 12.71 -19.15 4.93
N ALA A 173 12.59 -17.83 4.71
CA ALA A 173 13.67 -16.87 4.96
C ALA A 173 14.06 -16.82 6.45
N LYS A 174 15.31 -16.41 6.76
CA LYS A 174 15.73 -16.13 8.13
C LYS A 174 14.83 -15.08 8.79
N PRO A 175 14.69 -15.07 10.12
CA PRO A 175 13.81 -14.13 10.84
C PRO A 175 14.02 -12.67 10.45
N GLU A 176 15.26 -12.21 10.33
CA GLU A 176 15.59 -10.86 9.86
C GLU A 176 15.04 -10.57 8.45
N GLY A 177 15.17 -11.56 7.55
CA GLY A 177 14.67 -11.45 6.19
C GLY A 177 13.14 -11.33 6.13
N VAL A 178 12.42 -12.09 6.98
CA VAL A 178 10.96 -11.98 7.11
C VAL A 178 10.56 -10.60 7.61
N VAL A 179 11.22 -10.10 8.64
CA VAL A 179 10.94 -8.76 9.19
C VAL A 179 11.27 -7.66 8.18
N HIS A 180 12.39 -7.77 7.47
CA HIS A 180 12.75 -6.83 6.40
C HIS A 180 11.71 -6.83 5.28
N PHE A 181 11.29 -8.02 4.83
CA PHE A 181 10.23 -8.17 3.84
C PHE A 181 8.92 -7.54 4.31
N TYR A 182 8.50 -7.82 5.55
CA TYR A 182 7.28 -7.24 6.12
C TYR A 182 7.33 -5.71 6.21
N ASN A 183 8.47 -5.14 6.62
CA ASN A 183 8.62 -3.69 6.78
C ASN A 183 8.41 -2.92 5.47
N GLY A 184 8.65 -3.55 4.32
CA GLY A 184 8.33 -2.99 3.02
C GLY A 184 6.84 -2.70 2.81
N ARG A 185 5.93 -3.23 3.65
CA ARG A 185 4.49 -2.90 3.65
C ARG A 185 4.22 -1.41 3.87
N GLY A 186 5.06 -0.73 4.66
CA GLY A 186 4.91 0.71 4.94
C GLY A 186 4.86 1.60 3.69
N THR A 187 5.29 1.09 2.54
CA THR A 187 5.14 1.82 1.27
C THR A 187 3.68 1.94 0.81
N ALA A 188 2.80 1.00 1.17
CA ALA A 188 1.37 1.08 0.85
C ALA A 188 0.71 2.31 1.48
N GLU A 189 1.09 2.64 2.71
CA GLU A 189 0.61 3.85 3.38
C GLU A 189 1.01 5.13 2.63
N GLN A 190 2.21 5.16 2.04
CA GLN A 190 2.67 6.28 1.23
C GLN A 190 1.86 6.39 -0.08
N TRP A 191 1.56 5.28 -0.73
CA TRP A 191 0.73 5.25 -1.93
C TRP A 191 -0.71 5.71 -1.64
N ILE A 192 -1.27 5.29 -0.50
CA ILE A 192 -2.57 5.78 -0.04
C ILE A 192 -2.52 7.30 0.19
N LYS A 193 -1.47 7.81 0.84
CA LYS A 193 -1.27 9.25 1.04
C LYS A 193 -1.14 10.00 -0.31
N GLU A 194 -0.41 9.45 -1.28
CA GLU A 194 -0.35 10.05 -2.62
C GLU A 194 -1.74 10.14 -3.27
N GLY A 195 -2.54 9.10 -3.22
CA GLY A 195 -3.90 9.12 -3.72
C GLY A 195 -4.79 10.15 -3.02
N LYS A 196 -4.67 10.26 -1.70
CA LYS A 196 -5.41 11.27 -0.92
C LYS A 196 -5.02 12.70 -1.30
N TYR A 197 -3.74 13.01 -1.40
CA TYR A 197 -3.26 14.39 -1.54
C TYR A 197 -3.05 14.84 -2.99
N ALA A 198 -2.66 13.94 -3.88
CA ALA A 198 -2.48 14.29 -5.28
C ALA A 198 -3.78 14.25 -6.07
N LEU A 199 -4.60 13.23 -5.87
CA LEU A 199 -5.80 12.98 -6.66
C LEU A 199 -7.10 13.30 -5.91
N ASN A 200 -7.01 13.48 -4.58
CA ASN A 200 -8.16 13.70 -3.71
C ASN A 200 -9.21 12.57 -3.81
N TRP A 201 -8.78 11.32 -3.87
CA TRP A 201 -9.69 10.17 -4.02
C TRP A 201 -10.64 9.95 -2.83
N THR A 202 -10.42 10.66 -1.72
CA THR A 202 -11.35 10.75 -0.60
C THR A 202 -12.54 11.67 -0.84
N ARG A 203 -12.56 12.46 -1.95
CA ARG A 203 -13.68 13.33 -2.31
C ARG A 203 -14.81 12.55 -2.98
N LEU A 204 -15.50 11.77 -2.17
CA LEU A 204 -16.62 10.91 -2.56
C LEU A 204 -17.92 11.59 -2.14
N SER A 205 -18.42 12.50 -2.97
CA SER A 205 -19.53 13.42 -2.65
C SER A 205 -20.87 13.07 -3.32
N CYS A 206 -20.99 11.87 -3.90
CA CYS A 206 -22.27 11.40 -4.43
C CYS A 206 -23.16 10.88 -3.29
N HIS A 207 -24.49 10.96 -3.46
CA HIS A 207 -25.41 10.43 -2.47
C HIS A 207 -25.35 8.90 -2.38
N ARG A 208 -25.35 8.20 -3.51
CA ARG A 208 -25.35 6.73 -3.58
C ARG A 208 -23.96 6.14 -3.40
N LEU A 209 -23.85 5.05 -2.62
CA LEU A 209 -22.62 4.31 -2.42
C LEU A 209 -22.02 3.80 -3.74
N VAL A 210 -22.85 3.25 -4.63
CA VAL A 210 -22.41 2.75 -5.94
C VAL A 210 -21.79 3.86 -6.80
N ALA A 211 -22.37 5.06 -6.79
CA ALA A 211 -21.80 6.19 -7.52
C ALA A 211 -20.45 6.63 -6.96
N ASN A 212 -20.27 6.59 -5.63
CA ASN A 212 -18.98 6.82 -4.98
C ASN A 212 -17.98 5.71 -5.26
N GLN A 213 -18.41 4.45 -5.35
CA GLN A 213 -17.55 3.34 -5.79
C GLN A 213 -17.01 3.57 -7.21
N VAL A 214 -17.87 3.95 -8.16
CA VAL A 214 -17.43 4.27 -9.53
C VAL A 214 -16.45 5.44 -9.52
N ARG A 215 -16.74 6.48 -8.73
CA ARG A 215 -15.85 7.64 -8.57
C ARG A 215 -14.49 7.26 -8.00
N LEU A 216 -14.45 6.36 -7.01
CA LEU A 216 -13.21 5.81 -6.48
C LEU A 216 -12.40 5.08 -7.57
N GLN A 217 -13.06 4.26 -8.40
CA GLN A 217 -12.39 3.57 -9.52
C GLN A 217 -11.78 4.54 -10.53
N LEU A 218 -12.47 5.65 -10.84
CA LEU A 218 -11.92 6.68 -11.72
C LEU A 218 -10.69 7.36 -11.11
N PHE A 219 -10.68 7.61 -9.81
CA PHE A 219 -9.49 8.10 -9.11
C PHE A 219 -8.35 7.09 -9.12
N VAL A 220 -8.64 5.81 -8.92
CA VAL A 220 -7.64 4.71 -9.01
C VAL A 220 -7.06 4.62 -10.43
N LEU A 221 -7.88 4.74 -11.45
CA LEU A 221 -7.40 4.79 -12.83
C LEU A 221 -6.45 5.97 -13.05
N ALA A 222 -6.84 7.18 -12.60
CA ALA A 222 -5.99 8.37 -12.70
C ALA A 222 -4.68 8.21 -11.91
N TYR A 223 -4.73 7.57 -10.73
CA TYR A 223 -3.56 7.22 -9.92
C TYR A 223 -2.59 6.31 -10.71
N ASN A 224 -3.11 5.24 -11.28
CA ASN A 224 -2.31 4.27 -12.04
C ASN A 224 -1.71 4.91 -13.30
N LEU A 225 -2.46 5.75 -14.02
CA LEU A 225 -1.92 6.50 -15.16
C LEU A 225 -0.76 7.41 -14.75
N GLY A 226 -0.88 8.10 -13.61
CA GLY A 226 0.19 8.91 -13.05
C GLY A 226 1.43 8.05 -12.66
N ASN A 227 1.21 6.88 -12.08
CA ASN A 227 2.27 5.95 -11.72
C ASN A 227 2.97 5.36 -12.95
N PHE A 228 2.22 5.02 -14.00
CA PHE A 228 2.78 4.57 -15.27
C PHE A 228 3.60 5.67 -15.95
N LEU A 229 3.10 6.91 -15.98
CA LEU A 229 3.86 8.05 -16.48
C LEU A 229 5.19 8.17 -15.72
N ARG A 230 5.17 8.12 -14.39
CA ARG A 230 6.36 8.20 -13.53
C ARG A 230 7.37 7.12 -13.88
N ARG A 231 6.93 5.88 -14.02
CA ARG A 231 7.79 4.71 -14.26
C ARG A 231 8.29 4.59 -15.71
N LEU A 232 7.44 4.88 -16.68
CA LEU A 232 7.71 4.63 -18.09
C LEU A 232 8.16 5.89 -18.86
N GLY A 233 7.57 7.04 -18.54
CA GLY A 233 7.78 8.29 -19.30
C GLY A 233 8.82 9.21 -18.71
N LEU A 234 9.09 9.16 -17.37
CA LEU A 234 9.99 10.12 -16.76
C LEU A 234 11.46 9.74 -16.89
N PRO A 235 12.36 10.71 -17.16
CA PRO A 235 13.80 10.55 -17.03
C PRO A 235 14.22 10.21 -15.60
N LYS A 236 15.39 9.56 -15.44
CA LYS A 236 15.92 9.13 -14.12
C LYS A 236 16.01 10.27 -13.10
N ALA A 237 16.34 11.47 -13.53
CA ALA A 237 16.49 12.65 -12.66
C ALA A 237 15.20 13.06 -11.91
N ILE A 238 14.02 12.69 -12.43
CA ILE A 238 12.71 13.07 -11.88
C ILE A 238 11.76 11.89 -11.66
N LYS A 239 12.24 10.66 -11.82
CA LYS A 239 11.42 9.45 -11.65
C LYS A 239 10.80 9.32 -10.26
N ASP A 240 11.44 9.91 -9.25
CA ASP A 240 11.03 9.83 -7.85
C ASP A 240 10.14 11.00 -7.44
N TRP A 241 9.72 11.86 -8.39
CA TRP A 241 8.74 12.90 -8.10
C TRP A 241 7.41 12.30 -7.66
N SER A 242 6.82 12.92 -6.62
CA SER A 242 5.47 12.56 -6.19
C SER A 242 4.44 12.89 -7.29
N LEU A 243 3.29 12.21 -7.28
CA LEU A 243 2.19 12.53 -8.21
C LEU A 243 1.74 13.99 -8.07
N ARG A 244 1.82 14.57 -6.87
CA ARG A 244 1.55 15.99 -6.66
C ARG A 244 2.55 16.88 -7.40
N SER A 245 3.83 16.54 -7.33
CA SER A 245 4.87 17.27 -8.08
C SER A 245 4.65 17.17 -9.59
N LEU A 246 4.29 16.00 -10.09
CA LEU A 246 3.95 15.81 -11.51
C LEU A 246 2.78 16.69 -11.94
N GLN A 247 1.70 16.70 -11.14
CA GLN A 247 0.55 17.56 -11.43
C GLN A 247 0.93 19.04 -11.52
N VAL A 248 1.66 19.54 -10.54
CA VAL A 248 2.00 20.97 -10.45
C VAL A 248 3.02 21.37 -11.51
N LYS A 249 4.01 20.53 -11.78
CA LYS A 249 5.15 20.88 -12.62
C LYS A 249 4.98 20.49 -14.09
N LEU A 250 4.18 19.44 -14.41
CA LEU A 250 4.01 18.96 -15.78
C LEU A 250 2.60 19.15 -16.34
N ILE A 251 1.55 19.05 -15.50
CA ILE A 251 0.17 19.06 -15.98
C ILE A 251 -0.46 20.45 -15.82
N LYS A 252 -0.25 21.08 -14.67
CA LYS A 252 -0.81 22.41 -14.37
C LYS A 252 0.10 23.55 -14.79
N MET A 253 0.79 23.41 -15.91
CA MET A 253 1.58 24.51 -16.47
C MET A 253 0.69 25.53 -17.16
N GLY A 254 1.00 26.80 -16.97
CA GLY A 254 0.39 27.88 -17.75
C GLY A 254 0.82 27.81 -19.21
N GLY A 255 -0.09 28.07 -20.10
CA GLY A 255 0.20 28.10 -21.54
C GLY A 255 -0.82 28.92 -22.32
N ARG A 256 -0.44 29.35 -23.51
CA ARG A 256 -1.34 29.97 -24.46
C ARG A 256 -1.33 29.26 -25.81
N ILE A 257 -2.43 29.27 -26.47
CA ILE A 257 -2.56 28.75 -27.83
C ILE A 257 -2.38 29.93 -28.82
N VAL A 258 -1.43 29.81 -29.71
CA VAL A 258 -1.16 30.78 -30.77
C VAL A 258 -1.43 30.11 -32.12
N ARG A 259 -2.23 30.78 -32.94
CA ARG A 259 -2.40 30.39 -34.34
C ARG A 259 -1.41 31.19 -35.20
N HIS A 260 -0.58 30.49 -35.95
CA HIS A 260 0.32 31.08 -36.90
C HIS A 260 0.22 30.32 -38.22
N ALA A 261 -0.22 31.00 -39.30
CA ALA A 261 -0.48 30.39 -40.59
C ALA A 261 -1.44 29.18 -40.47
N ARG A 262 -1.01 27.97 -40.83
CA ARG A 262 -1.80 26.73 -40.76
C ARG A 262 -1.50 25.89 -39.52
N GLN A 263 -0.74 26.44 -38.57
CA GLN A 263 -0.29 25.71 -37.40
C GLN A 263 -0.94 26.25 -36.13
N ILE A 264 -1.23 25.34 -35.20
CA ILE A 264 -1.61 25.66 -33.81
C ILE A 264 -0.40 25.38 -32.95
N VAL A 265 0.10 26.40 -32.28
CA VAL A 265 1.28 26.33 -31.43
C VAL A 265 0.86 26.49 -29.97
N PHE A 266 1.21 25.52 -29.13
CA PHE A 266 1.08 25.59 -27.69
C PHE A 266 2.38 26.18 -27.10
N GLN A 267 2.31 27.41 -26.61
CA GLN A 267 3.42 28.02 -25.89
C GLN A 267 3.24 27.78 -24.42
N LEU A 268 4.10 26.93 -23.84
CA LEU A 268 4.08 26.59 -22.42
C LEU A 268 5.03 27.48 -21.64
N ALA A 269 4.67 27.80 -20.39
CA ALA A 269 5.53 28.57 -19.49
C ALA A 269 6.71 27.72 -19.02
N GLU A 270 7.92 28.16 -19.22
CA GLU A 270 9.16 27.51 -18.78
C GLU A 270 9.51 27.90 -17.35
N VAL A 271 8.59 27.67 -16.41
CA VAL A 271 8.76 28.10 -15.01
C VAL A 271 9.24 26.98 -14.10
N ALA A 272 8.80 25.76 -14.33
CA ALA A 272 9.03 24.64 -13.40
C ALA A 272 9.83 23.47 -14.00
N VAL A 273 9.86 23.37 -15.33
CA VAL A 273 10.53 22.28 -16.06
C VAL A 273 11.27 22.88 -17.26
N PRO A 274 12.60 22.71 -17.37
CA PRO A 274 13.35 23.13 -18.52
C PRO A 274 12.85 22.47 -19.80
N ARG A 275 13.01 23.17 -20.94
CA ARG A 275 12.56 22.70 -22.27
C ARG A 275 13.15 21.33 -22.62
N GLU A 276 14.40 21.10 -22.35
CA GLU A 276 15.11 19.85 -22.65
C GLU A 276 14.50 18.69 -21.85
N LEU A 277 14.16 18.92 -20.57
CA LEU A 277 13.54 17.90 -19.74
C LEU A 277 12.13 17.54 -20.22
N PHE A 278 11.35 18.55 -20.62
CA PHE A 278 10.01 18.31 -21.18
C PHE A 278 10.08 17.57 -22.52
N ALA A 279 11.01 17.96 -23.42
CA ALA A 279 11.23 17.26 -24.68
C ALA A 279 11.66 15.80 -24.46
N ALA A 280 12.54 15.53 -23.50
CA ALA A 280 12.96 14.17 -23.14
C ALA A 280 11.78 13.31 -22.62
N ILE A 281 10.83 13.90 -21.89
CA ILE A 281 9.63 13.18 -21.45
C ILE A 281 8.77 12.80 -22.67
N LEU A 282 8.50 13.74 -23.58
CA LEU A 282 7.70 13.49 -24.78
C LEU A 282 8.35 12.44 -25.68
N GLU A 283 9.67 12.50 -25.86
CA GLU A 283 10.41 11.50 -26.62
C GLU A 283 10.30 10.10 -26.00
N ARG A 284 10.42 9.98 -24.69
CA ARG A 284 10.22 8.69 -23.99
C ARG A 284 8.80 8.15 -24.16
N ILE A 285 7.79 9.00 -24.05
CA ILE A 285 6.38 8.63 -24.28
C ILE A 285 6.19 8.16 -25.72
N SER A 286 6.74 8.86 -26.72
CA SER A 286 6.59 8.49 -28.13
C SER A 286 7.23 7.13 -28.48
N ARG A 287 8.20 6.69 -27.69
CA ARG A 287 8.88 5.38 -27.82
C ARG A 287 8.12 4.24 -27.16
N LEU A 288 7.08 4.54 -26.34
CA LEU A 288 6.26 3.49 -25.73
C LEU A 288 5.48 2.78 -26.82
N ARG A 289 5.81 1.51 -27.06
CA ARG A 289 5.04 0.64 -27.95
C ARG A 289 4.04 -0.13 -27.10
N LEU A 290 2.78 -0.10 -27.50
CA LEU A 290 1.80 -1.05 -26.98
C LEU A 290 2.24 -2.44 -27.46
N ALA A 291 2.39 -3.38 -26.54
CA ALA A 291 2.52 -4.77 -26.95
C ALA A 291 1.28 -5.14 -27.78
N PRO A 292 1.41 -5.80 -28.92
CA PRO A 292 0.24 -6.33 -29.59
C PRO A 292 -0.49 -7.25 -28.64
N GLY A 293 -1.81 -7.02 -28.47
CA GLY A 293 -2.70 -7.76 -27.59
C GLY A 293 -2.86 -9.23 -28.01
#